data_1d8c5546bd409e87e555d4d8f8fb69f9
#
_entry.id   1d8c5546bd409e87e555d4d8f8fb69f9
#
_cell.length_a   1.000
_cell.length_b   1.000
_cell.length_c   1.000
_cell.angle_alpha   90.00
_cell.angle_beta   90.00
_cell.angle_gamma   90.00
#
_symmetry.space_group_name_H-M   'P 1'
#
loop_
_entity.id
_entity.type
_entity.pdbx_description
1 polymer ?
#
loop_
_entity_poly.entity_id
_entity_poly.type
_entity_poly.pdbx_seq_one_letter_code
_entity_poly.pdbx_strand_id
1 'polypeptide(L)'
;MNPLRLYTLILAGSGALFAAYLLMRRKPKGPQELEQERRQRLDRVGRITDGTVIDVQELQATDHKSSTLLIYQYDVAGVSYEASQDVTYLRQFINLHSCRLGLPTSVRYDPQNPGNSMVVSERWMGLRQ
;
A
#
# COMPACT_ATOMS: atom_id res chain seq x y z
N MET A 1 -5.46 53.78 -19.03
CA MET A 1 -5.06 52.67 -18.12
C MET A 1 -3.71 52.97 -17.53
N ASN A 2 -3.63 52.98 -16.21
CA ASN A 2 -2.39 53.32 -15.49
C ASN A 2 -1.38 52.15 -15.69
N PRO A 3 -0.12 52.39 -16.10
CA PRO A 3 0.83 51.32 -16.37
C PRO A 3 1.08 50.44 -15.16
N LEU A 4 0.97 50.95 -13.95
CA LEU A 4 1.08 50.19 -12.71
C LEU A 4 0.00 49.11 -12.56
N ARG A 5 -1.21 49.40 -12.96
CA ARG A 5 -2.33 48.42 -12.94
C ARG A 5 -2.14 47.31 -13.96
N LEU A 6 -1.58 47.61 -15.12
CA LEU A 6 -1.23 46.63 -16.12
C LEU A 6 -0.19 45.65 -15.64
N TYR A 7 0.88 46.14 -14.98
CA TYR A 7 1.92 45.31 -14.38
C TYR A 7 1.39 44.40 -13.27
N THR A 8 0.51 44.88 -12.41
CA THR A 8 -0.07 44.04 -11.35
C THR A 8 -0.99 42.96 -11.89
N LEU A 9 -1.74 43.23 -12.95
CA LEU A 9 -2.58 42.23 -13.61
C LEU A 9 -1.74 41.14 -14.31
N ILE A 10 -0.65 41.50 -14.95
CA ILE A 10 0.27 40.55 -15.62
C ILE A 10 0.96 39.66 -14.57
N LEU A 11 1.44 40.21 -13.47
CA LEU A 11 2.06 39.49 -12.38
C LEU A 11 1.09 38.51 -11.70
N ALA A 12 -0.15 38.93 -11.44
CA ALA A 12 -1.18 38.09 -10.86
C ALA A 12 -1.56 36.94 -11.79
N GLY A 13 -1.70 37.21 -13.08
CA GLY A 13 -2.01 36.19 -14.10
C GLY A 13 -0.90 35.15 -14.25
N SER A 14 0.36 35.57 -14.27
CA SER A 14 1.49 34.65 -14.38
C SER A 14 1.66 33.77 -13.14
N GLY A 15 1.43 34.30 -11.95
CA GLY A 15 1.44 33.55 -10.70
C GLY A 15 0.35 32.46 -10.66
N ALA A 16 -0.87 32.79 -11.08
CA ALA A 16 -1.98 31.84 -11.15
C ALA A 16 -1.71 30.72 -12.15
N LEU A 17 -1.16 31.04 -13.33
CA LEU A 17 -0.80 30.04 -14.35
C LEU A 17 0.32 29.11 -13.86
N PHE A 18 1.30 29.65 -13.16
CA PHE A 18 2.38 28.85 -12.59
C PHE A 18 1.90 27.91 -11.48
N ALA A 19 1.01 28.40 -10.60
CA ALA A 19 0.40 27.57 -9.56
C ALA A 19 -0.46 26.47 -10.17
N ALA A 20 -1.26 26.75 -11.19
CA ALA A 20 -2.04 25.76 -11.93
C ALA A 20 -1.14 24.72 -12.61
N TYR A 21 -0.03 25.15 -13.21
CA TYR A 21 0.96 24.26 -13.81
C TYR A 21 1.59 23.32 -12.78
N LEU A 22 1.95 23.81 -11.59
CA LEU A 22 2.49 23.00 -10.50
C LEU A 22 1.47 21.98 -10.00
N LEU A 23 0.19 22.37 -9.89
CA LEU A 23 -0.89 21.45 -9.49
C LEU A 23 -1.13 20.36 -10.55
N MET A 24 -1.09 20.71 -11.83
CA MET A 24 -1.21 19.74 -12.93
C MET A 24 -0.02 18.79 -13.02
N ARG A 25 1.15 19.24 -12.57
CA ARG A 25 2.37 18.44 -12.59
C ARG A 25 2.44 17.39 -11.47
N ARG A 26 1.56 17.48 -10.48
CA ARG A 26 1.40 16.43 -9.45
C ARG A 26 0.78 15.21 -10.11
N LYS A 27 1.62 14.27 -10.49
CA LYS A 27 1.15 12.98 -10.97
C LYS A 27 0.39 12.27 -9.85
N PRO A 28 -0.78 11.67 -10.13
CA PRO A 28 -1.44 10.83 -9.15
C PRO A 28 -0.49 9.71 -8.74
N LYS A 29 -0.52 9.35 -7.46
CA LYS A 29 0.30 8.26 -6.94
C LYS A 29 -0.08 6.97 -7.64
N GLY A 30 0.91 6.21 -8.08
CA GLY A 30 0.70 4.90 -8.66
C GLY A 30 0.20 3.88 -7.64
N PRO A 31 -0.38 2.75 -8.09
CA PRO A 31 -0.87 1.71 -7.18
C PRO A 31 0.20 1.20 -6.21
N GLN A 32 1.44 1.13 -6.66
CA GLN A 32 2.58 0.69 -5.85
C GLN A 32 2.91 1.67 -4.73
N GLU A 33 2.85 2.98 -5.01
CA GLU A 33 3.08 4.02 -4.01
C GLU A 33 1.98 4.04 -2.95
N LEU A 34 0.72 3.86 -3.36
CA LEU A 34 -0.42 3.76 -2.45
C LEU A 34 -0.31 2.55 -1.53
N GLU A 35 0.13 1.41 -2.07
CA GLU A 35 0.34 0.19 -1.29
C GLU A 35 1.48 0.37 -0.28
N GLN A 36 2.57 1.02 -0.68
CA GLN A 36 3.68 1.33 0.21
C GLN A 36 3.24 2.24 1.36
N GLU A 37 2.44 3.27 1.07
CA GLU A 37 1.89 4.16 2.10
C GLU A 37 0.96 3.41 3.06
N ARG A 38 0.14 2.48 2.54
CA ARG A 38 -0.72 1.63 3.36
C ARG A 38 0.11 0.80 4.33
N ARG A 39 1.18 0.15 3.85
CA ARG A 39 2.08 -0.62 4.72
C ARG A 39 2.75 0.24 5.77
N GLN A 40 3.22 1.42 5.42
CA GLN A 40 3.85 2.35 6.37
C GLN A 40 2.86 2.79 7.45
N ARG A 41 1.61 3.04 7.09
CA ARG A 41 0.57 3.40 8.05
C ARG A 41 0.30 2.25 9.01
N LEU A 42 0.16 1.02 8.51
CA LEU A 42 -0.07 -0.16 9.33
C LEU A 42 1.12 -0.46 10.26
N ASP A 43 2.34 -0.17 9.84
CA ASP A 43 3.51 -0.26 10.71
C ASP A 43 3.43 0.67 11.91
N ARG A 44 2.80 1.84 11.74
CA ARG A 44 2.70 2.84 12.82
C ARG A 44 1.51 2.63 13.74
N VAL A 45 0.34 2.33 13.17
CA VAL A 45 -0.93 2.33 13.91
C VAL A 45 -1.58 0.96 14.02
N GLY A 46 -1.07 -0.04 13.30
CA GLY A 46 -1.66 -1.36 13.27
C GLY A 46 -1.48 -2.13 14.57
N ARG A 47 -2.45 -2.99 14.88
CA ARG A 47 -2.38 -3.97 15.96
C ARG A 47 -2.05 -5.34 15.40
N ILE A 48 -1.44 -6.18 16.21
CA ILE A 48 -0.99 -7.51 15.81
C ILE A 48 -1.97 -8.55 16.36
N THR A 49 -2.36 -9.48 15.49
CA THR A 49 -3.15 -10.67 15.86
C THR A 49 -2.56 -11.91 15.19
N ASP A 50 -2.93 -13.07 15.65
CA ASP A 50 -2.53 -14.33 15.03
C ASP A 50 -3.38 -14.62 13.80
N GLY A 51 -2.74 -15.19 12.80
CA GLY A 51 -3.38 -15.61 11.57
C GLY A 51 -2.73 -16.84 10.97
N THR A 52 -3.21 -17.22 9.81
CA THR A 52 -2.76 -18.41 9.09
C THR A 52 -2.69 -18.11 7.61
N VAL A 53 -1.60 -18.51 6.97
CA VAL A 53 -1.48 -18.45 5.50
C VAL A 53 -2.38 -19.51 4.89
N ILE A 54 -3.27 -19.09 3.97
CA ILE A 54 -4.16 -19.99 3.26
C ILE A 54 -3.56 -20.42 1.93
N ASP A 55 -2.98 -19.48 1.19
CA ASP A 55 -2.49 -19.72 -0.16
C ASP A 55 -1.47 -18.68 -0.58
N VAL A 56 -0.68 -19.04 -1.58
CA VAL A 56 0.21 -18.12 -2.30
C VAL A 56 -0.12 -18.24 -3.78
N GLN A 57 -0.56 -17.17 -4.41
CA GLN A 57 -0.95 -17.16 -5.81
C GLN A 57 0.02 -16.32 -6.63
N GLU A 58 0.48 -16.88 -7.74
CA GLU A 58 1.22 -16.16 -8.75
C GLU A 58 0.29 -15.87 -9.93
N LEU A 59 0.06 -14.58 -10.18
CA LEU A 59 -0.76 -14.14 -11.30
C LEU A 59 0.14 -13.60 -12.39
N GLN A 60 -0.02 -14.14 -13.60
CA GLN A 60 0.66 -13.62 -14.79
C GLN A 60 -0.30 -12.73 -15.56
N ALA A 61 0.08 -11.45 -15.67
CA ALA A 61 -0.62 -10.51 -16.53
C ALA A 61 -0.15 -10.66 -17.98
N THR A 62 -1.01 -10.22 -18.92
CA THR A 62 -0.75 -10.30 -20.37
C THR A 62 0.44 -9.46 -20.84
N ASP A 63 0.95 -8.56 -19.99
CA ASP A 63 2.08 -7.66 -20.28
C ASP A 63 3.42 -8.17 -19.69
N HIS A 64 3.54 -9.47 -19.43
CA HIS A 64 4.71 -10.13 -18.85
C HIS A 64 5.05 -9.72 -17.41
N LYS A 65 4.17 -9.00 -16.72
CA LYS A 65 4.33 -8.68 -15.31
C LYS A 65 3.66 -9.76 -14.47
N SER A 66 4.44 -10.40 -13.62
CA SER A 66 3.91 -11.35 -12.64
C SER A 66 3.64 -10.64 -11.32
N SER A 67 2.54 -10.99 -10.69
CA SER A 67 2.18 -10.52 -9.34
C SER A 67 2.08 -11.71 -8.41
N THR A 68 2.59 -11.56 -7.19
CA THR A 68 2.50 -12.58 -6.15
C THR A 68 1.57 -12.08 -5.06
N LEU A 69 0.53 -12.84 -4.79
CA LEU A 69 -0.45 -12.56 -3.73
C LEU A 69 -0.31 -13.58 -2.61
N LEU A 70 -0.21 -13.10 -1.39
CA LEU A 70 -0.25 -13.90 -0.19
C LEU A 70 -1.65 -13.80 0.41
N ILE A 71 -2.33 -14.94 0.52
CA ILE A 71 -3.70 -15.01 1.04
C ILE A 71 -3.64 -15.59 2.44
N TYR A 72 -4.27 -14.91 3.38
CA TYR A 72 -4.23 -15.27 4.79
C TYR A 72 -5.57 -15.01 5.47
N GLN A 73 -5.77 -15.67 6.61
CA GLN A 73 -6.95 -15.57 7.44
C GLN A 73 -6.55 -15.19 8.85
N TYR A 74 -7.37 -14.38 9.49
CA TYR A 74 -7.15 -13.95 10.87
C TYR A 74 -8.48 -13.59 11.53
N ASP A 75 -8.48 -13.58 12.87
CA ASP A 75 -9.67 -13.23 13.66
C ASP A 75 -9.40 -11.96 14.45
N VAL A 76 -10.41 -11.06 14.48
CA VAL A 76 -10.40 -9.86 15.30
C VAL A 76 -11.74 -9.77 16.04
N ALA A 77 -11.70 -9.79 17.37
CA ALA A 77 -12.88 -9.69 18.22
C ALA A 77 -14.00 -10.69 17.84
N GLY A 78 -13.62 -11.92 17.50
CA GLY A 78 -14.55 -12.99 17.16
C GLY A 78 -15.05 -12.97 15.72
N VAL A 79 -14.57 -12.04 14.90
CA VAL A 79 -14.88 -11.96 13.45
C VAL A 79 -13.70 -12.47 12.65
N SER A 80 -13.94 -13.41 11.74
CA SER A 80 -12.93 -13.95 10.83
C SER A 80 -12.82 -13.10 9.58
N TYR A 81 -11.60 -12.76 9.21
CA TYR A 81 -11.27 -12.02 8.00
C TYR A 81 -10.35 -12.86 7.11
N GLU A 82 -10.57 -12.77 5.82
CA GLU A 82 -9.67 -13.28 4.81
C GLU A 82 -9.19 -12.12 3.96
N ALA A 83 -7.88 -12.02 3.78
CA ALA A 83 -7.28 -10.92 3.03
C ALA A 83 -6.18 -11.43 2.12
N SER A 84 -5.87 -10.63 1.11
CA SER A 84 -4.72 -10.86 0.24
C SER A 84 -3.81 -9.66 0.27
N GLN A 85 -2.52 -9.92 0.34
CA GLN A 85 -1.49 -8.89 0.24
C GLN A 85 -0.66 -9.11 -1.01
N ASP A 86 -0.49 -8.05 -1.80
CA ASP A 86 0.44 -8.07 -2.92
C ASP A 86 1.87 -7.96 -2.38
N VAL A 87 2.64 -9.01 -2.53
CA VAL A 87 4.02 -9.11 -2.03
C VAL A 87 5.04 -9.14 -3.17
N THR A 88 4.63 -8.75 -4.37
CA THR A 88 5.48 -8.78 -5.57
C THR A 88 6.81 -8.04 -5.35
N TYR A 89 6.75 -6.86 -4.73
CA TYR A 89 7.92 -6.01 -4.49
C TYR A 89 8.59 -6.29 -3.14
N LEU A 90 8.12 -7.29 -2.39
CA LEU A 90 8.63 -7.68 -1.09
C LEU A 90 9.29 -9.06 -1.12
N ARG A 91 9.51 -9.63 -2.30
CA ARG A 91 10.07 -10.99 -2.48
C ARG A 91 11.42 -11.18 -1.80
N GLN A 92 12.23 -10.12 -1.72
CA GLN A 92 13.53 -10.16 -1.06
C GLN A 92 13.45 -10.44 0.45
N PHE A 93 12.29 -10.19 1.05
CA PHE A 93 12.04 -10.40 2.48
C PHE A 93 11.36 -11.73 2.76
N ILE A 94 10.87 -12.43 1.75
CA ILE A 94 10.04 -13.62 1.89
C ILE A 94 10.68 -14.81 1.19
N ASN A 95 10.76 -15.94 1.90
CA ASN A 95 11.04 -17.22 1.28
C ASN A 95 9.71 -17.89 0.88
N LEU A 96 9.32 -17.77 -0.38
CA LEU A 96 8.07 -18.33 -0.89
C LEU A 96 8.03 -19.86 -0.80
N HIS A 97 9.18 -20.53 -0.85
CA HIS A 97 9.25 -21.98 -0.74
C HIS A 97 8.88 -22.51 0.65
N SER A 98 9.02 -21.67 1.69
CA SER A 98 8.62 -22.03 3.06
C SER A 98 7.19 -21.59 3.41
N CYS A 99 6.52 -20.82 2.53
CA CYS A 99 5.12 -20.46 2.70
C CYS A 99 4.23 -21.63 2.35
N ARG A 100 3.78 -22.37 3.36
CA ARG A 100 2.89 -23.52 3.20
C ARG A 100 1.48 -23.16 3.66
N LEU A 101 0.49 -23.88 3.09
CA LEU A 101 -0.87 -23.86 3.62
C LEU A 101 -0.86 -24.19 5.12
N GLY A 102 -1.53 -23.35 5.90
CA GLY A 102 -1.59 -23.54 7.34
C GLY A 102 -0.40 -22.95 8.10
N LEU A 103 0.53 -22.24 7.44
CA LEU A 103 1.65 -21.60 8.12
C LEU A 103 1.15 -20.54 9.10
N PRO A 104 1.47 -20.67 10.42
CA PRO A 104 1.13 -19.63 11.37
C PRO A 104 1.82 -18.32 11.02
N THR A 105 1.09 -17.22 11.17
CA THR A 105 1.61 -15.89 10.88
C THR A 105 1.09 -14.88 11.88
N SER A 106 1.77 -13.76 12.01
CA SER A 106 1.26 -12.58 12.70
C SER A 106 0.72 -11.62 11.65
N VAL A 107 -0.45 -11.08 11.92
CA VAL A 107 -1.15 -10.14 11.03
C VAL A 107 -1.24 -8.81 11.72
N ARG A 108 -0.87 -7.76 11.02
CA ARG A 108 -1.05 -6.38 11.50
C ARG A 108 -2.25 -5.76 10.81
N TYR A 109 -3.21 -5.31 11.58
CA TYR A 109 -4.48 -4.80 11.07
C TYR A 109 -4.78 -3.40 11.61
N ASP A 110 -5.58 -2.65 10.84
CA ASP A 110 -6.06 -1.33 11.26
C ASP A 110 -7.19 -1.51 12.28
N PRO A 111 -7.04 -0.99 13.52
CA PRO A 111 -8.10 -1.12 14.53
C PRO A 111 -9.42 -0.47 14.14
N GLN A 112 -9.38 0.55 13.28
CA GLN A 112 -10.59 1.23 12.79
C GLN A 112 -11.21 0.54 11.58
N ASN A 113 -10.44 -0.25 10.85
CA ASN A 113 -10.89 -1.04 9.71
C ASN A 113 -10.18 -2.39 9.71
N PRO A 114 -10.66 -3.37 10.50
CA PRO A 114 -9.95 -4.64 10.68
C PRO A 114 -9.73 -5.46 9.42
N GLY A 115 -10.50 -5.22 8.35
CA GLY A 115 -10.27 -5.84 7.04
C GLY A 115 -9.04 -5.34 6.32
N ASN A 116 -8.50 -4.19 6.71
CA ASN A 116 -7.25 -3.64 6.19
C ASN A 116 -6.09 -4.16 7.03
N SER A 117 -5.25 -4.99 6.42
CA SER A 117 -4.20 -5.72 7.14
C SER A 117 -3.01 -6.01 6.24
N MET A 118 -1.93 -6.45 6.87
CA MET A 118 -0.73 -6.93 6.19
C MET A 118 -0.02 -8.00 7.00
N VAL A 119 0.82 -8.77 6.33
CA VAL A 119 1.68 -9.79 6.94
C VAL A 119 3.14 -9.40 6.83
N VAL A 120 3.51 -8.67 5.79
CA VAL A 120 4.90 -8.31 5.49
C VAL A 120 4.98 -6.83 5.14
N SER A 121 6.00 -6.15 5.64
CA SER A 121 6.41 -4.83 5.17
C SER A 121 7.93 -4.77 5.10
N GLU A 122 8.45 -3.63 4.64
CA GLU A 122 9.88 -3.40 4.57
C GLU A 122 10.55 -3.40 5.95
N ARG A 123 9.77 -3.17 7.01
CA ARG A 123 10.27 -3.05 8.38
C ARG A 123 9.76 -4.14 9.32
N TRP A 124 8.83 -4.97 8.86
CA TRP A 124 8.18 -5.94 9.72
C TRP A 124 7.88 -7.23 8.97
N MET A 125 8.15 -8.34 9.61
CA MET A 125 7.91 -9.68 9.08
C MET A 125 6.97 -10.42 10.01
N GLY A 126 5.74 -10.67 9.55
CA GLY A 126 4.74 -11.46 10.29
C GLY A 126 4.81 -12.95 10.01
N LEU A 127 5.41 -13.36 8.88
CA LEU A 127 5.56 -14.77 8.54
C LEU A 127 6.54 -15.45 9.49
N ARG A 128 6.08 -16.51 10.13
CA ARG A 128 6.90 -17.34 11.03
C ARG A 128 7.52 -18.48 10.22
N GLN A 129 8.60 -18.16 9.57
CA GLN A 129 9.37 -19.10 8.75
C GLN A 129 10.46 -19.80 9.55
#